data_b290cabea3eb3d570df319ee84b1952d
#
_entry.id   b290cabea3eb3d570df319ee84b1952d
#
_cell.length_a   1.000
_cell.length_b   1.000
_cell.length_c   1.000
_cell.angle_alpha   90.00
_cell.angle_beta   90.00
_cell.angle_gamma   90.00
#
_symmetry.space_group_name_H-M   'P 1'
#
loop_
_entity.id
_entity.type
_entity.pdbx_description
1 polymer ?
#
loop_
_entity_poly.entity_id
_entity_poly.type
_entity_poly.pdbx_seq_one_letter_code
_entity_poly.pdbx_strand_id
1 'polypeptide(L)'
;MFKLIKNKSLTAFFCFIFSISINANENIAEVNMENVLEVGRENQTLSANSQDKIDQTERQTDKIVNEYKVVNKQVEGLKLYNEQKRIQIQAQLDLMDKLDEQLVQVVVMQRQIPPLAEKMLDTLETFINLDTPFRSEERKARVDLVRSSLAKPKVTASEQVRQVLEAYNIEAEYGRKIDTYEDKLADGTVVNILVIGRIGMFYQTKDERTSGRWDNETGTWEELPGSYRKPIRDGIRMAKKL
;
A
#
# COMPACT_ATOMS: atom_id res chain seq x y z
N MET A 1 42.81 14.37 34.86
CA MET A 1 43.70 15.32 35.58
C MET A 1 42.97 15.79 36.83
N PHE A 2 43.02 15.03 37.91
CA PHE A 2 42.39 15.35 39.18
C PHE A 2 43.42 15.85 40.17
N LYS A 3 43.27 17.08 40.61
CA LYS A 3 44.18 17.70 41.62
C LYS A 3 43.66 17.35 43.02
N LEU A 4 44.45 16.56 43.75
CA LEU A 4 44.29 16.36 45.20
C LEU A 4 44.61 17.65 45.95
N ILE A 5 43.61 18.19 46.68
CA ILE A 5 43.83 19.23 47.68
C ILE A 5 43.94 18.52 49.02
N LYS A 6 45.14 18.59 49.57
CA LYS A 6 45.53 18.09 50.87
C LYS A 6 45.09 19.10 51.95
N ASN A 7 44.04 18.79 52.74
CA ASN A 7 43.66 19.60 53.91
C ASN A 7 44.40 19.15 55.16
N LYS A 8 45.46 19.87 55.47
CA LYS A 8 46.15 19.80 56.76
C LYS A 8 45.60 20.89 57.69
N SER A 9 44.43 20.66 58.31
CA SER A 9 43.91 21.60 59.31
C SER A 9 42.86 20.98 60.24
N LEU A 10 43.07 19.73 60.67
CA LEU A 10 42.10 19.11 61.58
C LEU A 10 42.78 18.48 62.81
N THR A 11 44.01 18.82 63.12
CA THR A 11 44.73 18.28 64.31
C THR A 11 45.05 19.33 65.39
N ALA A 12 44.61 20.57 65.23
CA ALA A 12 44.90 21.63 66.21
C ALA A 12 43.73 21.99 67.15
N PHE A 13 42.56 21.33 67.03
CA PHE A 13 41.37 21.70 67.84
C PHE A 13 41.08 20.72 68.99
N PHE A 14 41.89 19.69 69.21
CA PHE A 14 41.59 18.68 70.25
C PHE A 14 42.41 18.83 71.53
N CYS A 15 43.24 19.85 71.69
CA CYS A 15 44.10 20.05 72.92
C CYS A 15 43.70 21.23 73.78
N PHE A 16 42.59 21.90 73.57
CA PHE A 16 42.23 23.11 74.35
C PHE A 16 41.07 22.93 75.35
N ILE A 17 40.61 21.74 75.65
CA ILE A 17 39.52 21.47 76.59
C ILE A 17 39.97 20.64 77.78
N PHE A 18 41.17 20.90 78.31
CA PHE A 18 41.62 20.17 79.54
C PHE A 18 42.27 21.04 80.61
N SER A 19 41.75 22.24 80.86
CA SER A 19 42.12 23.04 82.01
C SER A 19 41.01 24.01 82.49
N ILE A 20 39.93 23.42 83.00
CA ILE A 20 39.02 24.13 83.85
C ILE A 20 39.07 23.49 85.21
N SER A 21 39.75 24.20 86.13
CA SER A 21 39.92 23.85 87.51
C SER A 21 38.65 23.61 88.24
N ILE A 22 38.57 22.56 88.98
CA ILE A 22 37.59 22.17 89.97
C ILE A 22 37.60 23.23 91.07
N ASN A 23 36.52 24.00 91.15
CA ASN A 23 36.10 24.65 92.40
C ASN A 23 34.85 23.87 92.90
N ALA A 24 35.14 22.88 93.75
CA ALA A 24 34.07 22.24 94.52
C ALA A 24 33.51 23.21 95.48
N ASN A 25 32.30 23.70 95.26
CA ASN A 25 31.48 24.26 96.29
C ASN A 25 30.35 23.26 96.59
N GLU A 26 30.45 22.61 97.70
CA GLU A 26 29.48 21.72 98.30
C GLU A 26 28.12 22.43 98.47
N ASN A 27 27.22 22.26 97.55
CA ASN A 27 25.82 22.26 97.82
C ASN A 27 25.30 20.96 97.20
N ILE A 28 25.44 19.91 98.00
CA ILE A 28 24.73 18.64 97.68
C ILE A 28 23.25 18.93 97.99
N ALA A 29 22.55 19.56 97.03
CA ALA A 29 21.13 19.36 96.94
C ALA A 29 20.94 17.86 96.72
N GLU A 30 20.30 17.23 97.69
CA GLU A 30 19.85 15.83 97.58
C GLU A 30 19.15 15.64 96.18
N VAL A 31 19.90 15.19 95.20
CA VAL A 31 19.33 14.89 93.87
C VAL A 31 18.47 13.66 94.12
N ASN A 32 17.18 13.92 94.31
CA ASN A 32 16.21 12.83 94.48
C ASN A 32 16.30 11.93 93.22
N MET A 33 16.82 10.77 93.40
CA MET A 33 17.06 9.80 92.37
C MET A 33 15.75 9.53 91.55
N GLU A 34 14.61 9.68 92.19
CA GLU A 34 13.30 9.57 91.66
C GLU A 34 13.01 10.61 90.57
N ASN A 35 13.37 11.88 90.79
CA ASN A 35 13.26 12.93 89.81
C ASN A 35 14.14 12.75 88.58
N VAL A 36 15.35 12.19 88.77
CA VAL A 36 16.27 11.85 87.65
C VAL A 36 15.68 10.71 86.80
N LEU A 37 15.09 9.73 87.45
CA LEU A 37 14.42 8.60 86.76
C LEU A 37 13.13 9.07 86.04
N GLU A 38 12.39 10.01 86.65
CA GLU A 38 11.17 10.57 86.04
C GLU A 38 11.54 11.39 84.78
N VAL A 39 12.49 12.30 84.86
CA VAL A 39 13.01 13.06 83.71
C VAL A 39 13.59 12.14 82.63
N GLY A 40 14.26 11.02 83.05
CA GLY A 40 14.76 10.02 82.14
C GLY A 40 13.62 9.30 81.35
N ARG A 41 12.57 8.94 82.05
CA ARG A 41 11.36 8.33 81.44
C ARG A 41 10.59 9.32 80.54
N GLU A 42 10.48 10.58 80.93
CA GLU A 42 9.84 11.63 80.13
C GLU A 42 10.64 11.87 78.84
N ASN A 43 11.95 11.98 78.93
CA ASN A 43 12.81 12.11 77.77
C ASN A 43 12.73 10.87 76.84
N GLN A 44 12.64 9.67 77.41
CA GLN A 44 12.47 8.45 76.61
C GLN A 44 11.11 8.41 75.91
N THR A 45 10.02 8.82 76.56
CA THR A 45 8.68 8.94 75.93
C THR A 45 8.62 10.01 74.85
N LEU A 46 9.25 11.19 75.13
CA LEU A 46 9.37 12.25 74.10
C LEU A 46 10.21 11.82 72.88
N SER A 47 11.27 11.08 73.14
CA SER A 47 12.13 10.53 72.04
C SER A 47 11.36 9.47 71.24
N ALA A 48 10.62 8.56 71.87
CA ALA A 48 9.78 7.57 71.21
C ALA A 48 8.67 8.22 70.35
N ASN A 49 7.98 9.24 70.94
CA ASN A 49 6.97 9.99 70.22
C ASN A 49 7.54 10.77 69.01
N SER A 50 8.75 11.27 69.14
CA SER A 50 9.46 11.94 68.06
C SER A 50 9.85 10.99 66.96
N GLN A 51 10.34 9.79 67.34
CA GLN A 51 10.66 8.72 66.39
C GLN A 51 9.42 8.25 65.63
N ASP A 52 8.28 8.06 66.35
CA ASP A 52 7.00 7.69 65.70
C ASP A 52 6.57 8.73 64.65
N LYS A 53 6.75 10.02 64.94
CA LYS A 53 6.45 11.12 64.01
C LYS A 53 7.39 11.06 62.78
N ILE A 54 8.68 10.80 63.01
CA ILE A 54 9.66 10.67 61.93
C ILE A 54 9.25 9.49 61.02
N ASP A 55 8.97 8.30 61.61
CA ASP A 55 8.56 7.11 60.86
C ASP A 55 7.24 7.29 60.12
N GLN A 56 6.31 8.03 60.70
CA GLN A 56 5.06 8.37 59.98
C GLN A 56 5.34 9.29 58.79
N THR A 57 6.19 10.31 59.00
CA THR A 57 6.54 11.24 57.92
C THR A 57 7.32 10.55 56.81
N GLU A 58 8.23 9.64 57.16
CA GLU A 58 8.98 8.82 56.19
C GLU A 58 8.02 7.97 55.35
N ARG A 59 7.10 7.22 56.01
CA ARG A 59 6.09 6.42 55.32
C ARG A 59 5.20 7.24 54.38
N GLN A 60 4.79 8.45 54.83
CA GLN A 60 4.00 9.37 54.00
C GLN A 60 4.82 9.86 52.80
N THR A 61 6.07 10.23 53.04
CA THR A 61 6.99 10.69 51.99
C THR A 61 7.21 9.61 50.94
N ASP A 62 7.49 8.40 51.38
CA ASP A 62 7.70 7.25 50.47
C ASP A 62 6.43 6.97 49.63
N LYS A 63 5.26 7.05 50.26
CA LYS A 63 3.99 6.90 49.55
C LYS A 63 3.86 7.96 48.47
N ILE A 64 4.05 9.24 48.82
CA ILE A 64 3.95 10.36 47.87
C ILE A 64 4.97 10.24 46.73
N VAL A 65 6.21 9.87 47.06
CA VAL A 65 7.26 9.67 46.07
C VAL A 65 6.90 8.54 45.08
N ASN A 66 6.35 7.44 45.60
CA ASN A 66 5.92 6.35 44.74
C ASN A 66 4.72 6.73 43.87
N GLU A 67 3.73 7.42 44.44
CA GLU A 67 2.58 7.93 43.66
C GLU A 67 3.07 8.93 42.58
N TYR A 68 3.97 9.84 42.92
CA TYR A 68 4.57 10.77 41.95
C TYR A 68 5.26 10.05 40.81
N LYS A 69 6.08 9.03 41.11
CA LYS A 69 6.75 8.21 40.07
C LYS A 69 5.75 7.52 39.13
N VAL A 70 4.67 6.96 39.67
CA VAL A 70 3.63 6.31 38.89
C VAL A 70 2.92 7.32 37.97
N VAL A 71 2.48 8.44 38.55
CA VAL A 71 1.77 9.51 37.79
C VAL A 71 2.68 10.09 36.71
N ASN A 72 3.95 10.35 37.04
CA ASN A 72 4.89 10.89 36.06
C ASN A 72 5.10 9.92 34.87
N LYS A 73 5.25 8.64 35.16
CA LYS A 73 5.33 7.62 34.11
C LYS A 73 4.07 7.55 33.24
N GLN A 74 2.89 7.71 33.84
CA GLN A 74 1.63 7.78 33.09
C GLN A 74 1.57 9.02 32.21
N VAL A 75 1.99 10.19 32.73
CA VAL A 75 2.04 11.44 31.96
C VAL A 75 2.99 11.33 30.77
N GLU A 76 4.17 10.74 30.96
CA GLU A 76 5.13 10.50 29.88
C GLU A 76 4.53 9.56 28.81
N GLY A 77 3.90 8.45 29.23
CA GLY A 77 3.19 7.55 28.33
C GLY A 77 2.08 8.23 27.54
N LEU A 78 1.27 9.06 28.21
CA LEU A 78 0.20 9.82 27.54
C LEU A 78 0.74 10.88 26.57
N LYS A 79 1.86 11.54 26.90
CA LYS A 79 2.51 12.47 25.97
C LYS A 79 2.95 11.77 24.68
N LEU A 80 3.63 10.64 24.83
CA LEU A 80 4.06 9.83 23.68
C LEU A 80 2.87 9.33 22.84
N TYR A 81 1.83 8.85 23.50
CA TYR A 81 0.60 8.42 22.85
C TYR A 81 -0.06 9.58 22.07
N ASN A 82 -0.17 10.74 22.69
CA ASN A 82 -0.76 11.92 22.05
C ASN A 82 0.06 12.37 20.83
N GLU A 83 1.39 12.34 20.93
CA GLU A 83 2.26 12.67 19.79
C GLU A 83 2.06 11.69 18.63
N GLN A 84 2.02 10.41 18.92
CA GLN A 84 1.72 9.39 17.90
C GLN A 84 0.34 9.59 17.27
N LYS A 85 -0.68 9.97 18.07
CA LYS A 85 -2.02 10.28 17.55
C LYS A 85 -2.04 11.52 16.68
N ARG A 86 -1.27 12.56 17.01
CA ARG A 86 -1.14 13.75 16.16
C ARG A 86 -0.54 13.40 14.78
N ILE A 87 0.49 12.59 14.76
CA ILE A 87 1.09 12.12 13.50
C ILE A 87 0.06 11.34 12.67
N GLN A 88 -0.72 10.44 13.30
CA GLN A 88 -1.77 9.69 12.62
C GLN A 88 -2.87 10.61 12.07
N ILE A 89 -3.31 11.60 12.84
CA ILE A 89 -4.33 12.56 12.40
C ILE A 89 -3.80 13.37 11.20
N GLN A 90 -2.56 13.86 11.27
CA GLN A 90 -1.97 14.60 10.16
C GLN A 90 -1.91 13.75 8.88
N ALA A 91 -1.46 12.50 8.98
CA ALA A 91 -1.45 11.58 7.84
C ALA A 91 -2.86 11.32 7.26
N GLN A 92 -3.89 11.29 8.11
CA GLN A 92 -5.28 11.16 7.65
C GLN A 92 -5.77 12.42 6.94
N LEU A 93 -5.44 13.61 7.44
CA LEU A 93 -5.77 14.88 6.79
C LEU A 93 -5.10 14.99 5.40
N ASP A 94 -3.80 14.68 5.32
CA ASP A 94 -3.07 14.67 4.06
C ASP A 94 -3.65 13.65 3.04
N LEU A 95 -4.16 12.52 3.54
CA LEU A 95 -4.86 11.54 2.71
C LEU A 95 -6.21 12.06 2.22
N MET A 96 -6.97 12.75 3.07
CA MET A 96 -8.25 13.36 2.70
C MET A 96 -8.07 14.39 1.59
N ASP A 97 -7.08 15.29 1.73
CA ASP A 97 -6.78 16.29 0.70
C ASP A 97 -6.44 15.64 -0.66
N LYS A 98 -5.63 14.57 -0.65
CA LYS A 98 -5.32 13.79 -1.86
C LYS A 98 -6.55 13.13 -2.47
N LEU A 99 -7.44 12.59 -1.63
CA LEU A 99 -8.68 11.97 -2.10
C LEU A 99 -9.62 13.01 -2.72
N ASP A 100 -9.70 14.20 -2.16
CA ASP A 100 -10.52 15.29 -2.72
C ASP A 100 -10.00 15.72 -4.11
N GLU A 101 -8.68 15.87 -4.28
CA GLU A 101 -8.09 16.11 -5.60
C GLU A 101 -8.39 14.97 -6.59
N GLN A 102 -8.27 13.72 -6.15
CA GLN A 102 -8.54 12.55 -6.99
C GLN A 102 -10.02 12.47 -7.38
N LEU A 103 -10.95 12.82 -6.50
CA LEU A 103 -12.37 12.86 -6.80
C LEU A 103 -12.69 13.85 -7.93
N VAL A 104 -12.08 15.03 -7.92
CA VAL A 104 -12.22 16.00 -9.01
C VAL A 104 -11.70 15.41 -10.33
N GLN A 105 -10.52 14.78 -10.31
CA GLN A 105 -9.93 14.14 -11.49
C GLN A 105 -10.80 12.99 -12.03
N VAL A 106 -11.38 12.17 -11.15
CA VAL A 106 -12.27 11.06 -11.53
C VAL A 106 -13.49 11.58 -12.28
N VAL A 107 -14.12 12.68 -11.83
CA VAL A 107 -15.26 13.28 -12.52
C VAL A 107 -14.90 13.75 -13.94
N VAL A 108 -13.73 14.34 -14.10
CA VAL A 108 -13.20 14.74 -15.41
C VAL A 108 -12.97 13.52 -16.31
N MET A 109 -12.30 12.48 -15.79
CA MET A 109 -12.07 11.24 -16.52
C MET A 109 -13.37 10.55 -16.94
N GLN A 110 -14.37 10.46 -16.06
CA GLN A 110 -15.68 9.88 -16.39
C GLN A 110 -16.37 10.56 -17.57
N ARG A 111 -16.15 11.86 -17.75
CA ARG A 111 -16.69 12.61 -18.90
C ARG A 111 -15.89 12.41 -20.18
N GLN A 112 -14.59 12.14 -20.07
CA GLN A 112 -13.68 11.98 -21.21
C GLN A 112 -13.64 10.55 -21.76
N ILE A 113 -13.94 9.55 -20.93
CA ILE A 113 -13.88 8.13 -21.32
C ILE A 113 -14.87 7.77 -22.43
N PRO A 114 -16.17 8.11 -22.37
CA PRO A 114 -17.11 7.73 -23.41
C PRO A 114 -16.72 8.23 -24.81
N PRO A 115 -16.39 9.51 -25.04
CA PRO A 115 -15.97 9.96 -26.36
C PRO A 115 -14.65 9.36 -26.82
N LEU A 116 -13.73 9.04 -25.89
CA LEU A 116 -12.50 8.32 -26.20
C LEU A 116 -12.80 6.90 -26.66
N ALA A 117 -13.68 6.17 -25.96
CA ALA A 117 -14.08 4.82 -26.30
C ALA A 117 -14.71 4.75 -27.70
N GLU A 118 -15.59 5.71 -28.05
CA GLU A 118 -16.15 5.81 -29.39
C GLU A 118 -15.08 6.05 -30.45
N LYS A 119 -14.18 7.01 -30.21
CA LYS A 119 -13.05 7.27 -31.12
C LYS A 119 -12.16 6.05 -31.33
N MET A 120 -11.92 5.28 -30.27
CA MET A 120 -11.18 4.02 -30.38
C MET A 120 -11.93 3.01 -31.25
N LEU A 121 -13.23 2.87 -31.10
CA LEU A 121 -14.02 1.96 -31.96
C LEU A 121 -14.03 2.41 -33.42
N ASP A 122 -14.17 3.68 -33.71
CA ASP A 122 -14.11 4.21 -35.09
C ASP A 122 -12.74 3.94 -35.72
N THR A 123 -11.66 4.09 -34.92
CA THR A 123 -10.31 3.74 -35.37
C THR A 123 -10.18 2.26 -35.65
N LEU A 124 -10.75 1.40 -34.80
CA LEU A 124 -10.73 -0.05 -34.97
C LEU A 124 -11.53 -0.47 -36.20
N GLU A 125 -12.69 0.12 -36.44
CA GLU A 125 -13.50 -0.11 -37.63
C GLU A 125 -12.77 0.30 -38.91
N THR A 126 -12.13 1.47 -38.90
CA THR A 126 -11.29 1.93 -40.00
C THR A 126 -10.15 0.95 -40.28
N PHE A 127 -9.50 0.48 -39.22
CA PHE A 127 -8.44 -0.53 -39.32
C PHE A 127 -8.96 -1.84 -39.95
N ILE A 128 -10.13 -2.34 -39.49
CA ILE A 128 -10.76 -3.56 -40.04
C ILE A 128 -11.08 -3.41 -41.52
N ASN A 129 -11.54 -2.21 -41.93
CA ASN A 129 -11.87 -1.96 -43.33
C ASN A 129 -10.66 -1.85 -44.27
N LEU A 130 -9.50 -1.46 -43.72
CA LEU A 130 -8.24 -1.37 -44.45
C LEU A 130 -7.40 -2.66 -44.44
N ASP A 131 -7.74 -3.57 -43.53
CA ASP A 131 -7.04 -4.84 -43.35
C ASP A 131 -7.49 -5.88 -44.37
N THR A 132 -6.76 -7.01 -44.45
CA THR A 132 -7.16 -8.20 -45.23
C THR A 132 -8.59 -8.62 -44.85
N PRO A 133 -9.48 -8.89 -45.79
CA PRO A 133 -10.92 -9.09 -45.55
C PRO A 133 -11.29 -10.49 -44.99
N PHE A 134 -10.49 -11.03 -44.06
CA PHE A 134 -10.85 -12.27 -43.37
C PHE A 134 -11.93 -12.05 -42.32
N ARG A 135 -12.90 -12.94 -42.23
CA ARG A 135 -14.02 -12.88 -41.27
C ARG A 135 -14.64 -11.49 -41.11
N SER A 136 -14.73 -10.75 -42.21
CA SER A 136 -15.10 -9.32 -42.16
C SER A 136 -16.47 -9.08 -41.52
N GLU A 137 -17.44 -9.96 -41.75
CA GLU A 137 -18.78 -9.83 -41.12
C GLU A 137 -18.71 -10.03 -39.61
N GLU A 138 -17.99 -11.03 -39.13
CA GLU A 138 -17.81 -11.29 -37.68
C GLU A 138 -17.08 -10.15 -36.99
N ARG A 139 -16.02 -9.62 -37.61
CA ARG A 139 -15.21 -8.51 -37.07
C ARG A 139 -16.05 -7.22 -36.99
N LYS A 140 -16.84 -6.89 -38.03
CA LYS A 140 -17.75 -5.74 -38.02
C LYS A 140 -18.88 -5.90 -37.01
N ALA A 141 -19.51 -7.08 -36.97
CA ALA A 141 -20.56 -7.35 -35.98
C ALA A 141 -20.06 -7.21 -34.53
N ARG A 142 -18.80 -7.56 -34.27
CA ARG A 142 -18.18 -7.34 -32.96
C ARG A 142 -18.06 -5.85 -32.60
N VAL A 143 -17.61 -5.01 -33.54
CA VAL A 143 -17.54 -3.57 -33.36
C VAL A 143 -18.94 -2.99 -33.08
N ASP A 144 -19.95 -3.40 -33.84
CA ASP A 144 -21.34 -2.97 -33.70
C ASP A 144 -21.92 -3.41 -32.33
N LEU A 145 -21.61 -4.62 -31.90
CA LEU A 145 -22.00 -5.14 -30.58
C LEU A 145 -21.43 -4.27 -29.45
N VAL A 146 -20.14 -3.96 -29.52
CA VAL A 146 -19.49 -3.09 -28.53
C VAL A 146 -20.09 -1.68 -28.59
N ARG A 147 -20.26 -1.09 -29.77
CA ARG A 147 -20.89 0.24 -29.97
C ARG A 147 -22.29 0.27 -29.37
N SER A 148 -23.12 -0.75 -29.63
CA SER A 148 -24.45 -0.85 -29.03
C SER A 148 -24.42 -1.01 -27.51
N SER A 149 -23.37 -1.63 -26.95
CA SER A 149 -23.16 -1.75 -25.51
C SER A 149 -22.77 -0.42 -24.88
N LEU A 150 -21.92 0.37 -25.54
CA LEU A 150 -21.51 1.71 -25.05
C LEU A 150 -22.70 2.68 -24.94
N ALA A 151 -23.69 2.54 -25.82
CA ALA A 151 -24.91 3.37 -25.80
C ALA A 151 -25.84 3.06 -24.62
N LYS A 152 -25.64 1.97 -23.88
CA LYS A 152 -26.52 1.59 -22.77
C LYS A 152 -26.26 2.45 -21.52
N PRO A 153 -27.30 3.04 -20.90
CA PRO A 153 -27.12 3.99 -19.79
C PRO A 153 -26.58 3.37 -18.49
N LYS A 154 -26.58 2.04 -18.37
CA LYS A 154 -26.11 1.33 -17.16
C LYS A 154 -24.64 0.85 -17.24
N VAL A 155 -23.97 1.12 -18.36
CA VAL A 155 -22.58 0.69 -18.55
C VAL A 155 -21.65 1.74 -17.95
N THR A 156 -20.82 1.34 -16.99
CA THR A 156 -19.85 2.24 -16.37
C THR A 156 -18.70 2.57 -17.33
N ALA A 157 -18.05 3.72 -17.15
CA ALA A 157 -16.91 4.13 -17.96
C ALA A 157 -15.79 3.07 -17.97
N SER A 158 -15.52 2.42 -16.84
CA SER A 158 -14.55 1.33 -16.74
C SER A 158 -14.94 0.13 -17.61
N GLU A 159 -16.20 -0.23 -17.63
CA GLU A 159 -16.71 -1.33 -18.44
C GLU A 159 -16.66 -0.99 -19.94
N GLN A 160 -16.92 0.26 -20.30
CA GLN A 160 -16.77 0.75 -21.68
C GLN A 160 -15.33 0.54 -22.17
N VAL A 161 -14.36 1.00 -21.40
CA VAL A 161 -12.93 0.81 -21.76
C VAL A 161 -12.57 -0.67 -21.83
N ARG A 162 -13.03 -1.49 -20.90
CA ARG A 162 -12.76 -2.92 -20.89
C ARG A 162 -13.24 -3.60 -22.17
N GLN A 163 -14.47 -3.31 -22.61
CA GLN A 163 -15.05 -3.90 -23.81
C GLN A 163 -14.31 -3.48 -25.09
N VAL A 164 -13.94 -2.20 -25.16
CA VAL A 164 -13.14 -1.71 -26.29
C VAL A 164 -11.77 -2.37 -26.32
N LEU A 165 -11.06 -2.43 -25.20
CA LEU A 165 -9.76 -3.09 -25.13
C LEU A 165 -9.84 -4.59 -25.45
N GLU A 166 -10.92 -5.26 -25.06
CA GLU A 166 -11.15 -6.65 -25.42
C GLU A 166 -11.31 -6.83 -26.93
N ALA A 167 -12.04 -5.94 -27.60
CA ALA A 167 -12.13 -5.94 -29.06
C ALA A 167 -10.76 -5.75 -29.72
N TYR A 168 -9.94 -4.82 -29.23
CA TYR A 168 -8.56 -4.64 -29.70
C TYR A 168 -7.67 -5.86 -29.45
N ASN A 169 -7.81 -6.52 -28.30
CA ASN A 169 -7.05 -7.74 -28.00
C ASN A 169 -7.40 -8.87 -28.97
N ILE A 170 -8.67 -9.05 -29.28
CA ILE A 170 -9.10 -10.06 -30.27
C ILE A 170 -8.51 -9.75 -31.64
N GLU A 171 -8.53 -8.48 -32.05
CA GLU A 171 -7.91 -8.05 -33.30
C GLU A 171 -6.39 -8.27 -33.29
N ALA A 172 -5.70 -8.01 -32.16
CA ALA A 172 -4.28 -8.29 -32.04
C ALA A 172 -3.96 -9.80 -32.09
N GLU A 173 -4.84 -10.64 -31.55
CA GLU A 173 -4.67 -12.09 -31.60
C GLU A 173 -4.74 -12.65 -33.03
N TYR A 174 -5.57 -12.08 -33.89
CA TYR A 174 -5.61 -12.52 -35.30
C TYR A 174 -4.25 -12.39 -36.00
N GLY A 175 -3.44 -11.41 -35.61
CA GLY A 175 -2.08 -11.25 -36.16
C GLY A 175 -1.11 -12.37 -35.80
N ARG A 176 -1.44 -13.21 -34.81
CA ARG A 176 -0.57 -14.29 -34.29
C ARG A 176 -1.12 -15.68 -34.53
N LYS A 177 -2.39 -15.78 -34.96
CA LYS A 177 -3.06 -17.08 -35.16
C LYS A 177 -2.98 -17.49 -36.61
N ILE A 178 -2.89 -18.82 -36.83
CA ILE A 178 -3.23 -19.44 -38.08
C ILE A 178 -4.65 -19.95 -37.93
N ASP A 179 -5.54 -19.50 -38.80
CA ASP A 179 -6.96 -19.86 -38.76
C ASP A 179 -7.46 -20.34 -40.10
N THR A 180 -8.50 -21.16 -40.12
CA THR A 180 -9.13 -21.64 -41.32
C THR A 180 -10.65 -21.71 -41.14
N TYR A 181 -11.35 -21.31 -42.20
CA TYR A 181 -12.81 -21.37 -42.25
C TYR A 181 -13.26 -21.63 -43.68
N GLU A 182 -14.51 -22.05 -43.87
CA GLU A 182 -15.14 -22.17 -45.17
C GLU A 182 -15.81 -20.87 -45.58
N ASP A 183 -15.62 -20.48 -46.83
CA ASP A 183 -16.25 -19.29 -47.41
C ASP A 183 -16.59 -19.55 -48.90
N LYS A 184 -17.28 -18.60 -49.51
CA LYS A 184 -17.65 -18.63 -50.94
C LYS A 184 -16.89 -17.54 -51.66
N LEU A 185 -16.27 -17.93 -52.80
CA LEU A 185 -15.74 -16.96 -53.75
C LEU A 185 -16.87 -16.20 -54.45
N ALA A 186 -16.55 -15.14 -55.18
CA ALA A 186 -17.50 -14.34 -55.92
C ALA A 186 -18.30 -15.11 -56.99
N ASP A 187 -17.71 -16.23 -57.49
CA ASP A 187 -18.33 -17.15 -58.41
C ASP A 187 -19.27 -18.19 -57.73
N GLY A 188 -19.41 -18.15 -56.42
CA GLY A 188 -20.21 -19.05 -55.61
C GLY A 188 -19.52 -20.36 -55.24
N THR A 189 -18.27 -20.57 -55.64
CA THR A 189 -17.47 -21.77 -55.31
C THR A 189 -17.15 -21.78 -53.81
N VAL A 190 -17.47 -22.89 -53.12
CA VAL A 190 -17.14 -23.07 -51.71
C VAL A 190 -15.65 -23.46 -51.58
N VAL A 191 -14.91 -22.70 -50.79
CA VAL A 191 -13.46 -22.89 -50.61
C VAL A 191 -13.13 -22.89 -49.11
N ASN A 192 -11.97 -23.52 -48.81
CA ASN A 192 -11.35 -23.38 -47.49
C ASN A 192 -10.41 -22.15 -47.52
N ILE A 193 -10.64 -21.21 -46.68
CA ILE A 193 -9.76 -20.05 -46.48
C ILE A 193 -8.73 -20.40 -45.40
N LEU A 194 -7.47 -20.13 -45.66
CA LEU A 194 -6.37 -20.20 -44.72
C LEU A 194 -5.86 -18.78 -44.46
N VAL A 195 -5.87 -18.35 -43.21
CA VAL A 195 -5.35 -17.06 -42.77
C VAL A 195 -4.13 -17.29 -41.91
N ILE A 196 -3.00 -16.71 -42.27
CA ILE A 196 -1.74 -16.80 -41.53
C ILE A 196 -1.46 -15.43 -40.93
N GLY A 197 -1.98 -15.21 -39.72
CA GLY A 197 -1.95 -13.89 -39.08
C GLY A 197 -2.53 -12.80 -40.00
N ARG A 198 -1.74 -11.75 -40.25
CA ARG A 198 -2.02 -10.68 -41.23
C ARG A 198 -1.04 -10.70 -42.40
N ILE A 199 -0.22 -11.76 -42.48
CA ILE A 199 0.84 -11.89 -43.49
C ILE A 199 0.25 -12.33 -44.82
N GLY A 200 -0.75 -13.21 -44.76
CA GLY A 200 -1.37 -13.73 -45.99
C GLY A 200 -2.68 -14.44 -45.74
N MET A 201 -3.55 -14.34 -46.74
CA MET A 201 -4.82 -15.03 -46.82
C MET A 201 -4.82 -15.86 -48.12
N PHE A 202 -5.14 -17.11 -47.99
CA PHE A 202 -5.11 -18.07 -49.08
C PHE A 202 -6.42 -18.82 -49.16
N TYR A 203 -6.83 -19.24 -50.36
CA TYR A 203 -7.93 -20.16 -50.52
C TYR A 203 -7.48 -21.48 -51.17
N GLN A 204 -8.24 -22.52 -50.92
CA GLN A 204 -8.13 -23.79 -51.61
C GLN A 204 -9.54 -24.38 -51.85
N THR A 205 -9.80 -24.80 -53.05
CA THR A 205 -11.04 -25.51 -53.38
C THR A 205 -11.16 -26.85 -52.67
N LYS A 206 -12.38 -27.36 -52.46
CA LYS A 206 -12.60 -28.64 -51.74
C LYS A 206 -12.01 -29.85 -52.48
N ASP A 207 -11.84 -29.78 -53.82
CA ASP A 207 -11.20 -30.80 -54.64
C ASP A 207 -9.65 -30.67 -54.67
N GLU A 208 -9.09 -29.69 -53.95
CA GLU A 208 -7.66 -29.39 -53.83
C GLU A 208 -6.96 -29.05 -55.17
N ARG A 209 -7.73 -28.74 -56.22
CA ARG A 209 -7.16 -28.53 -57.56
C ARG A 209 -6.73 -27.07 -57.75
N THR A 210 -7.46 -26.12 -57.19
CA THR A 210 -7.18 -24.71 -57.37
C THR A 210 -6.85 -24.09 -56.03
N SER A 211 -5.83 -23.23 -55.98
CA SER A 211 -5.42 -22.47 -54.82
C SER A 211 -5.05 -21.06 -55.24
N GLY A 212 -5.32 -20.09 -54.40
CA GLY A 212 -4.95 -18.69 -54.64
C GLY A 212 -4.61 -17.95 -53.39
N ARG A 213 -4.06 -16.75 -53.53
CA ARG A 213 -3.78 -15.83 -52.45
C ARG A 213 -4.61 -14.55 -52.64
N TRP A 214 -4.90 -13.91 -51.54
CA TRP A 214 -5.48 -12.57 -51.56
C TRP A 214 -4.38 -11.54 -51.76
N ASP A 215 -4.55 -10.67 -52.74
CA ASP A 215 -3.69 -9.51 -52.95
C ASP A 215 -4.34 -8.29 -52.34
N ASN A 216 -3.68 -7.70 -51.36
CA ASN A 216 -4.17 -6.50 -50.64
C ASN A 216 -4.08 -5.23 -51.51
N GLU A 217 -3.20 -5.20 -52.51
CA GLU A 217 -3.05 -3.99 -53.35
C GLU A 217 -4.20 -3.89 -54.37
N THR A 218 -4.52 -5.01 -55.00
CA THR A 218 -5.59 -5.06 -56.02
C THR A 218 -6.96 -5.37 -55.41
N GLY A 219 -7.02 -5.88 -54.18
CA GLY A 219 -8.24 -6.33 -53.53
C GLY A 219 -8.92 -7.51 -54.22
N THR A 220 -8.13 -8.38 -54.85
CA THR A 220 -8.61 -9.52 -55.63
C THR A 220 -7.85 -10.83 -55.30
N TRP A 221 -8.47 -11.94 -55.64
CA TRP A 221 -7.85 -13.25 -55.56
C TRP A 221 -6.93 -13.49 -56.76
N GLU A 222 -5.68 -13.84 -56.51
CA GLU A 222 -4.71 -14.27 -57.51
C GLU A 222 -4.53 -15.79 -57.46
N GLU A 223 -4.69 -16.50 -58.61
CA GLU A 223 -4.49 -17.94 -58.64
C GLU A 223 -2.99 -18.29 -58.55
N LEU A 224 -2.68 -19.28 -57.73
CA LEU A 224 -1.32 -19.72 -57.47
C LEU A 224 -0.95 -20.95 -58.29
N PRO A 225 0.33 -21.10 -58.72
CA PRO A 225 0.85 -22.28 -59.35
C PRO A 225 0.60 -23.55 -58.53
N GLY A 226 0.47 -24.70 -59.19
CA GLY A 226 0.17 -25.97 -58.55
C GLY A 226 1.17 -26.45 -57.49
N SER A 227 2.40 -25.89 -57.47
CA SER A 227 3.39 -26.11 -56.44
C SER A 227 2.98 -25.69 -55.05
N TYR A 228 2.05 -24.69 -54.93
CA TYR A 228 1.56 -24.18 -53.66
C TYR A 228 0.40 -24.99 -53.07
N ARG A 229 -0.20 -25.91 -53.82
CA ARG A 229 -1.36 -26.71 -53.37
C ARG A 229 -1.05 -27.52 -52.10
N LYS A 230 0.09 -28.19 -52.08
CA LYS A 230 0.49 -29.03 -50.93
C LYS A 230 0.78 -28.17 -49.67
N PRO A 231 1.61 -27.12 -49.73
CA PRO A 231 1.83 -26.23 -48.58
C PRO A 231 0.54 -25.64 -48.02
N ILE A 232 -0.39 -25.20 -48.86
CA ILE A 232 -1.67 -24.60 -48.40
C ILE A 232 -2.55 -25.66 -47.74
N ARG A 233 -2.65 -26.85 -48.30
CA ARG A 233 -3.37 -27.98 -47.72
C ARG A 233 -2.79 -28.36 -46.34
N ASP A 234 -1.48 -28.47 -46.24
CA ASP A 234 -0.81 -28.81 -44.98
C ASP A 234 -1.02 -27.67 -43.93
N GLY A 235 -1.03 -26.42 -44.36
CA GLY A 235 -1.41 -25.26 -43.51
C GLY A 235 -2.85 -25.35 -43.02
N ILE A 236 -3.81 -25.67 -43.87
CA ILE A 236 -5.22 -25.87 -43.49
C ILE A 236 -5.36 -27.00 -42.49
N ARG A 237 -4.64 -28.15 -42.70
CA ARG A 237 -4.65 -29.25 -41.74
C ARG A 237 -4.08 -28.86 -40.38
N MET A 238 -2.95 -28.16 -40.36
CA MET A 238 -2.40 -27.62 -39.09
C MET A 238 -3.36 -26.67 -38.38
N ALA A 239 -4.03 -25.78 -39.10
CA ALA A 239 -5.02 -24.86 -38.54
C ALA A 239 -6.24 -25.61 -37.97
N LYS A 240 -6.67 -26.69 -38.61
CA LYS A 240 -7.75 -27.59 -38.13
C LYS A 240 -7.28 -28.52 -37.00
N LYS A 241 -5.99 -28.53 -36.65
CA LYS A 241 -5.38 -29.45 -35.66
C LYS A 241 -5.58 -30.94 -36.03
N LEU A 242 -5.54 -31.26 -37.32
CA LEU A 242 -5.70 -32.59 -37.89
C LEU A 242 -4.34 -33.17 -38.27
#